data_d3c78e1176d3ec2faf527f97f79c53d6
#
_entry.id   d3c78e1176d3ec2faf527f97f79c53d6
#
_cell.length_a   1.000
_cell.length_b   1.000
_cell.length_c   1.000
_cell.angle_alpha   90.00
_cell.angle_beta   90.00
_cell.angle_gamma   90.00
#
_symmetry.space_group_name_H-M   'P 1'
#
loop_
_entity.id
_entity.type
_entity.pdbx_description
1 polymer ?
#
loop_
_entity_poly.entity_id
_entity_poly.type
_entity_poly.pdbx_seq_one_letter_code
_entity_poly.pdbx_strand_id
1 'polypeptide(L)'
;MDAAGQRDAEAVLLRHEWEAAENAPLYDGAVATVEACRAWGYGVAILTRNARAVVDYVLGKHGFVVDAIRTREDGAIKPSAEPVLSICRELQAEPPRSWMVGDYLFDILSGKAAGTRTVLMIGDGAEPDYAKQADHVIRTLAELLTIVD
;
A
#
# COMPACT_ATOMS: atom_id res chain seq x y z
N MET A 1 1.30 -3.49 -26.84
CA MET A 1 0.51 -3.53 -25.60
C MET A 1 -0.07 -2.15 -25.36
N ASP A 2 -1.34 -2.08 -25.07
CA ASP A 2 -1.98 -0.80 -24.82
C ASP A 2 -1.70 -0.31 -23.40
N ALA A 3 -2.19 0.88 -23.07
CA ALA A 3 -1.94 1.49 -21.77
C ALA A 3 -2.50 0.64 -20.61
N ALA A 4 -3.64 0.00 -20.83
CA ALA A 4 -4.24 -0.86 -19.79
C ALA A 4 -3.35 -2.07 -19.53
N GLY A 5 -2.83 -2.71 -20.57
CA GLY A 5 -1.92 -3.83 -20.42
C GLY A 5 -0.62 -3.44 -19.73
N GLN A 6 -0.14 -2.23 -19.97
CA GLN A 6 1.06 -1.73 -19.28
C GLN A 6 0.79 -1.50 -17.79
N ARG A 7 -0.42 -1.02 -17.46
CA ARG A 7 -0.79 -0.81 -16.06
C ARG A 7 -0.93 -2.10 -15.28
N ASP A 8 -1.27 -3.21 -15.94
CA ASP A 8 -1.41 -4.50 -15.26
C ASP A 8 -0.13 -4.92 -14.55
N ALA A 9 1.02 -4.39 -14.97
CA ALA A 9 2.29 -4.68 -14.33
C ALA A 9 2.56 -3.83 -13.10
N GLU A 10 1.70 -2.86 -12.80
CA GLU A 10 1.88 -1.95 -11.67
C GLU A 10 1.10 -2.43 -10.45
N ALA A 11 1.59 -2.06 -9.27
CA ALA A 11 0.95 -2.43 -8.02
C ALA A 11 0.94 -1.24 -7.07
N VAL A 12 -0.11 -1.18 -6.25
CA VAL A 12 -0.21 -0.23 -5.15
C VAL A 12 -0.21 -1.05 -3.86
N LEU A 13 0.78 -0.81 -3.02
CA LEU A 13 0.96 -1.54 -1.78
C LEU A 13 0.59 -0.61 -0.63
N LEU A 14 -0.52 -0.91 0.02
CA LEU A 14 -1.04 -0.12 1.12
C LEU A 14 -0.61 -0.74 2.45
N ARG A 15 0.07 0.05 3.26
CA ARG A 15 0.34 -0.36 4.61
C ARG A 15 -0.81 0.12 5.49
N HIS A 16 -1.33 -0.77 6.31
CA HIS A 16 -2.36 -0.41 7.27
C HIS A 16 -2.18 -1.21 8.56
N GLU A 17 -2.29 -0.51 9.69
CA GLU A 17 -2.21 -1.13 11.01
C GLU A 17 -3.52 -0.87 11.75
N TRP A 18 -4.03 -1.89 12.40
CA TRP A 18 -5.25 -1.80 13.20
C TRP A 18 -4.98 -2.23 14.63
N GLU A 19 -5.44 -1.44 15.58
CA GLU A 19 -5.23 -1.76 16.99
C GLU A 19 -6.15 -2.87 17.47
N ALA A 20 -7.43 -2.80 17.08
CA ALA A 20 -8.43 -3.82 17.40
C ALA A 20 -9.33 -3.99 16.21
N ALA A 21 -9.57 -5.24 15.82
CA ALA A 21 -10.29 -5.54 14.58
C ALA A 21 -11.71 -4.97 14.57
N GLU A 22 -12.45 -5.09 15.67
CA GLU A 22 -13.83 -4.61 15.73
C GLU A 22 -13.93 -3.08 15.75
N ASN A 23 -12.85 -2.39 16.12
CA ASN A 23 -12.81 -0.94 16.17
C ASN A 23 -11.87 -0.35 15.13
N ALA A 24 -11.37 -1.16 14.23
CA ALA A 24 -10.39 -0.71 13.24
C ALA A 24 -11.05 0.15 12.18
N PRO A 25 -10.82 1.47 12.17
CA PRO A 25 -11.31 2.29 11.08
C PRO A 25 -10.37 2.16 9.89
N LEU A 26 -10.93 2.18 8.71
CA LEU A 26 -10.11 2.41 7.52
C LEU A 26 -9.92 3.90 7.36
N TYR A 27 -8.84 4.32 6.72
CA TYR A 27 -8.69 5.70 6.33
C TYR A 27 -9.84 6.10 5.42
N ASP A 28 -10.30 7.35 5.54
CA ASP A 28 -11.36 7.86 4.69
C ASP A 28 -10.98 7.67 3.22
N GLY A 29 -11.90 7.11 2.46
CA GLY A 29 -11.69 6.88 1.05
C GLY A 29 -10.88 5.65 0.69
N ALA A 30 -10.50 4.80 1.69
CA ALA A 30 -9.66 3.63 1.41
C ALA A 30 -10.32 2.67 0.42
N VAL A 31 -11.57 2.31 0.65
CA VAL A 31 -12.28 1.37 -0.24
C VAL A 31 -12.41 1.96 -1.64
N ALA A 32 -12.84 3.22 -1.75
CA ALA A 32 -13.02 3.88 -3.04
C ALA A 32 -11.68 4.01 -3.78
N THR A 33 -10.60 4.32 -3.07
CA THR A 33 -9.27 4.45 -3.67
C THR A 33 -8.80 3.11 -4.23
N VAL A 34 -8.96 2.03 -3.46
CA VAL A 34 -8.58 0.69 -3.91
C VAL A 34 -9.39 0.28 -5.13
N GLU A 35 -10.70 0.51 -5.10
CA GLU A 35 -11.56 0.17 -6.23
C GLU A 35 -11.15 0.93 -7.49
N ALA A 36 -10.82 2.23 -7.36
CA ALA A 36 -10.36 3.03 -8.49
C ALA A 36 -9.04 2.51 -9.06
N CYS A 37 -8.08 2.20 -8.19
CA CYS A 37 -6.79 1.66 -8.63
C CYS A 37 -6.98 0.34 -9.36
N ARG A 38 -7.80 -0.55 -8.83
CA ARG A 38 -8.06 -1.83 -9.49
C ARG A 38 -8.77 -1.65 -10.82
N ALA A 39 -9.71 -0.71 -10.90
CA ALA A 39 -10.41 -0.40 -12.15
C ALA A 39 -9.45 0.13 -13.21
N TRP A 40 -8.36 0.78 -12.81
CA TRP A 40 -7.34 1.28 -13.72
C TRP A 40 -6.30 0.23 -14.12
N GLY A 41 -6.43 -0.98 -13.61
CA GLY A 41 -5.52 -2.07 -13.97
C GLY A 41 -4.38 -2.30 -13.00
N TYR A 42 -4.32 -1.58 -11.87
CA TYR A 42 -3.30 -1.84 -10.86
C TYR A 42 -3.62 -3.10 -10.06
N GLY A 43 -2.59 -3.88 -9.74
CA GLY A 43 -2.70 -4.82 -8.65
C GLY A 43 -2.61 -4.05 -7.34
N VAL A 44 -3.46 -4.38 -6.38
CA VAL A 44 -3.46 -3.71 -5.08
C VAL A 44 -3.17 -4.73 -3.99
N ALA A 45 -2.25 -4.39 -3.10
CA ALA A 45 -1.85 -5.29 -2.02
C ALA A 45 -1.84 -4.56 -0.68
N ILE A 46 -2.00 -5.33 0.38
CA ILE A 46 -1.83 -4.84 1.75
C ILE A 46 -0.55 -5.43 2.32
N LEU A 47 0.27 -4.57 2.92
CA LEU A 47 1.45 -4.96 3.67
C LEU A 47 1.28 -4.43 5.09
N THR A 48 1.24 -5.32 6.07
CA THR A 48 0.97 -4.95 7.46
C THR A 48 1.79 -5.80 8.42
N ARG A 49 2.01 -5.28 9.62
CA ARG A 49 2.59 -6.03 10.72
C ARG A 49 1.54 -6.68 11.60
N ASN A 50 0.27 -6.52 11.27
CA ASN A 50 -0.82 -7.20 11.97
C ASN A 50 -0.87 -8.68 11.58
N ALA A 51 -1.56 -9.48 12.39
CA ALA A 51 -1.77 -10.88 12.11
C ALA A 51 -2.76 -11.07 10.97
N ARG A 52 -2.64 -12.19 10.24
CA ARG A 52 -3.54 -12.52 9.14
C ARG A 52 -5.01 -12.50 9.57
N ALA A 53 -5.31 -13.01 10.77
CA ALA A 53 -6.70 -13.06 11.24
C ALA A 53 -7.31 -11.67 11.39
N VAL A 54 -6.51 -10.69 11.83
CA VAL A 54 -6.96 -9.30 11.93
C VAL A 54 -7.27 -8.74 10.56
N VAL A 55 -6.38 -8.98 9.60
CA VAL A 55 -6.55 -8.51 8.23
C VAL A 55 -7.82 -9.10 7.61
N ASP A 56 -8.00 -10.42 7.73
CA ASP A 56 -9.17 -11.08 7.15
C ASP A 56 -10.47 -10.56 7.73
N TYR A 57 -10.50 -10.30 9.04
CA TYR A 57 -11.67 -9.73 9.70
C TYR A 57 -12.01 -8.35 9.15
N VAL A 58 -11.01 -7.48 9.05
CA VAL A 58 -11.22 -6.11 8.56
C VAL A 58 -11.65 -6.09 7.11
N LEU A 59 -11.05 -6.91 6.28
CA LEU A 59 -11.43 -6.99 4.86
C LEU A 59 -12.88 -7.45 4.71
N GLY A 60 -13.28 -8.46 5.48
CA GLY A 60 -14.67 -8.94 5.45
C GLY A 60 -15.66 -7.91 5.95
N LYS A 61 -15.31 -7.21 7.03
CA LYS A 61 -16.19 -6.20 7.63
C LYS A 61 -16.46 -5.03 6.69
N HIS A 62 -15.45 -4.60 5.93
CA HIS A 62 -15.56 -3.41 5.08
C HIS A 62 -15.79 -3.73 3.60
N GLY A 63 -15.91 -5.00 3.25
CA GLY A 63 -16.06 -5.38 1.85
C GLY A 63 -14.86 -5.02 0.99
N PHE A 64 -13.67 -5.11 1.56
CA PHE A 64 -12.42 -4.66 0.94
C PHE A 64 -11.81 -5.81 0.15
N VAL A 65 -11.51 -5.59 -1.13
CA VAL A 65 -10.93 -6.62 -2.00
C VAL A 65 -9.54 -6.18 -2.44
N VAL A 66 -8.55 -7.05 -2.21
CA VAL A 66 -7.17 -6.81 -2.65
C VAL A 66 -6.63 -8.05 -3.36
N ASP A 67 -5.52 -7.88 -4.05
CA ASP A 67 -4.94 -8.93 -4.90
C ASP A 67 -3.85 -9.72 -4.19
N ALA A 68 -3.24 -9.16 -3.15
CA ALA A 68 -2.22 -9.85 -2.36
C ALA A 68 -2.17 -9.26 -0.96
N ILE A 69 -1.73 -10.06 0.01
CA ILE A 69 -1.59 -9.65 1.40
C ILE A 69 -0.30 -10.23 1.95
N ARG A 70 0.44 -9.41 2.71
CA ARG A 70 1.57 -9.88 3.52
C ARG A 70 1.37 -9.38 4.94
N THR A 71 1.51 -10.30 5.89
CA THR A 71 1.31 -10.04 7.31
C THR A 71 2.60 -10.36 8.06
N ARG A 72 2.58 -10.18 9.37
CA ARG A 72 3.75 -10.51 10.20
C ARG A 72 4.11 -12.00 10.15
N GLU A 73 3.20 -12.86 9.70
CA GLU A 73 3.45 -14.30 9.60
C GLU A 73 4.06 -14.71 8.26
N ASP A 74 4.25 -13.78 7.34
CA ASP A 74 4.65 -14.08 5.96
C ASP A 74 6.13 -13.82 5.67
N GLY A 75 6.98 -13.86 6.69
CA GLY A 75 8.42 -13.72 6.52
C GLY A 75 8.96 -12.40 7.01
N ALA A 76 9.92 -11.83 6.31
CA ALA A 76 10.57 -10.59 6.71
C ALA A 76 9.59 -9.43 6.77
N ILE A 77 9.85 -8.50 7.70
CA ILE A 77 8.98 -7.35 7.91
C ILE A 77 9.72 -6.06 7.53
N LYS A 78 8.96 -4.96 7.40
CA LYS A 78 9.51 -3.64 7.17
C LYS A 78 10.53 -3.29 8.26
N PRO A 79 11.61 -2.59 7.98
CA PRO A 79 11.92 -1.87 6.74
C PRO A 79 12.58 -2.70 5.64
N SER A 80 12.56 -4.04 5.74
CA SER A 80 13.13 -4.90 4.71
C SER A 80 12.42 -4.69 3.36
N ALA A 81 13.17 -4.82 2.28
CA ALA A 81 12.62 -4.80 0.93
C ALA A 81 11.84 -6.08 0.60
N GLU A 82 12.12 -7.17 1.28
CA GLU A 82 11.62 -8.49 0.89
C GLU A 82 10.10 -8.60 0.81
N PRO A 83 9.31 -8.09 1.79
CA PRO A 83 7.86 -8.19 1.64
C PRO A 83 7.33 -7.45 0.42
N VAL A 84 7.91 -6.31 0.07
CA VAL A 84 7.52 -5.56 -1.12
C VAL A 84 7.87 -6.34 -2.38
N LEU A 85 9.09 -6.86 -2.44
CA LEU A 85 9.55 -7.65 -3.59
C LEU A 85 8.72 -8.93 -3.75
N SER A 86 8.36 -9.57 -2.64
CA SER A 86 7.51 -10.76 -2.65
C SER A 86 6.14 -10.47 -3.28
N ILE A 87 5.53 -9.35 -2.91
CA ILE A 87 4.24 -8.94 -3.48
C ILE A 87 4.40 -8.64 -4.97
N CYS A 88 5.44 -7.93 -5.35
CA CYS A 88 5.67 -7.61 -6.77
C CYS A 88 5.83 -8.88 -7.59
N ARG A 89 6.53 -9.89 -7.07
CA ARG A 89 6.66 -11.17 -7.76
C ARG A 89 5.31 -11.86 -7.93
N GLU A 90 4.50 -11.87 -6.87
CA GLU A 90 3.17 -12.50 -6.93
C GLU A 90 2.26 -11.81 -7.95
N LEU A 91 2.28 -10.49 -7.99
CA LEU A 91 1.43 -9.72 -8.88
C LEU A 91 2.04 -9.51 -10.26
N GLN A 92 3.24 -10.02 -10.49
CA GLN A 92 3.98 -9.82 -11.73
C GLN A 92 4.14 -8.32 -12.04
N ALA A 93 4.37 -7.54 -10.98
CA ALA A 93 4.55 -6.10 -11.07
C ALA A 93 6.03 -5.75 -10.98
N GLU A 94 6.43 -4.73 -11.73
CA GLU A 94 7.81 -4.24 -11.69
C GLU A 94 7.94 -3.19 -10.58
N PRO A 95 8.91 -3.31 -9.67
CA PRO A 95 9.06 -2.34 -8.59
C PRO A 95 9.11 -0.88 -9.06
N PRO A 96 9.86 -0.51 -10.12
CA PRO A 96 9.90 0.90 -10.53
C PRO A 96 8.55 1.46 -11.00
N ARG A 97 7.60 0.59 -11.31
CA ARG A 97 6.25 0.98 -11.74
C ARG A 97 5.22 0.80 -10.65
N SER A 98 5.67 0.45 -9.44
CA SER A 98 4.81 0.18 -8.31
C SER A 98 4.94 1.29 -7.26
N TRP A 99 3.94 1.39 -6.40
CA TRP A 99 3.83 2.45 -5.42
C TRP A 99 3.70 1.85 -4.02
N MET A 100 4.60 2.24 -3.12
CA MET A 100 4.47 1.90 -1.70
C MET A 100 3.86 3.09 -0.97
N VAL A 101 2.69 2.88 -0.38
CA VAL A 101 1.95 3.93 0.31
C VAL A 101 1.86 3.57 1.79
N GLY A 102 2.32 4.45 2.65
CA GLY A 102 2.30 4.20 4.08
C GLY A 102 2.31 5.48 4.89
N ASP A 103 2.26 5.34 6.21
CA ASP A 103 2.18 6.48 7.12
C ASP A 103 3.38 6.58 8.07
N TYR A 104 4.40 5.74 7.86
CA TYR A 104 5.56 5.74 8.72
C TYR A 104 6.86 5.56 7.92
N LEU A 105 7.98 5.92 8.58
CA LEU A 105 9.31 5.84 7.97
C LEU A 105 9.63 4.45 7.43
N PHE A 106 9.28 3.39 8.17
CA PHE A 106 9.63 2.03 7.75
C PHE A 106 8.93 1.64 6.45
N ASP A 107 7.74 2.18 6.17
CA ASP A 107 7.06 1.94 4.91
C ASP A 107 7.86 2.54 3.75
N ILE A 108 8.34 3.75 3.96
CA ILE A 108 9.11 4.46 2.94
C ILE A 108 10.45 3.76 2.70
N LEU A 109 11.14 3.36 3.76
CA LEU A 109 12.42 2.66 3.63
C LEU A 109 12.26 1.32 2.91
N SER A 110 11.22 0.58 3.23
CA SER A 110 10.92 -0.71 2.61
C SER A 110 10.68 -0.53 1.11
N GLY A 111 9.86 0.45 0.75
CA GLY A 111 9.57 0.74 -0.65
C GLY A 111 10.81 1.19 -1.42
N LYS A 112 11.61 2.06 -0.84
CA LYS A 112 12.84 2.54 -1.49
C LYS A 112 13.84 1.40 -1.69
N ALA A 113 14.00 0.56 -0.67
CA ALA A 113 14.92 -0.58 -0.77
C ALA A 113 14.48 -1.56 -1.85
N ALA A 114 13.18 -1.67 -2.10
CA ALA A 114 12.65 -2.53 -3.14
C ALA A 114 12.67 -1.89 -4.54
N GLY A 115 12.90 -0.58 -4.62
CA GLY A 115 12.93 0.13 -5.89
C GLY A 115 11.58 0.68 -6.35
N THR A 116 10.59 0.75 -5.45
CA THR A 116 9.29 1.33 -5.79
C THR A 116 9.31 2.84 -5.62
N ARG A 117 8.28 3.49 -6.17
CA ARG A 117 7.97 4.88 -5.82
C ARG A 117 7.30 4.87 -4.45
N THR A 118 7.50 5.94 -3.68
CA THR A 118 7.02 5.96 -2.29
C THR A 118 6.13 7.17 -2.04
N VAL A 119 5.06 6.94 -1.28
CA VAL A 119 4.08 7.96 -0.93
C VAL A 119 3.85 7.89 0.58
N LEU A 120 4.08 9.01 1.25
CA LEU A 120 3.84 9.11 2.69
C LEU A 120 2.49 9.79 2.92
N MET A 121 1.62 9.12 3.67
CA MET A 121 0.33 9.69 4.07
C MET A 121 0.44 10.21 5.49
N ILE A 122 0.26 11.52 5.66
CA ILE A 122 0.47 12.17 6.96
C ILE A 122 -0.83 12.60 7.64
N GLY A 123 -1.97 12.54 6.94
CA GLY A 123 -3.24 12.96 7.54
C GLY A 123 -3.23 14.44 7.89
N ASP A 124 -3.84 14.76 9.02
CA ASP A 124 -3.99 16.16 9.47
C ASP A 124 -2.80 16.66 10.30
N GLY A 125 -1.86 15.79 10.62
CA GLY A 125 -0.73 16.14 11.48
C GLY A 125 0.32 16.98 10.79
N ALA A 126 1.33 17.36 11.58
CA ALA A 126 2.48 18.06 11.04
C ALA A 126 3.32 17.12 10.18
N GLU A 127 3.96 17.67 9.15
CA GLU A 127 4.82 16.89 8.29
C GLU A 127 6.07 16.48 9.07
N PRO A 128 6.36 15.16 9.20
CA PRO A 128 7.54 14.72 9.92
C PRO A 128 8.82 14.98 9.14
N ASP A 129 9.94 14.99 9.86
CA ASP A 129 11.25 15.26 9.24
C ASP A 129 11.58 14.24 8.14
N TYR A 130 11.16 12.99 8.32
CA TYR A 130 11.48 11.95 7.34
C TYR A 130 10.60 12.01 6.07
N ALA A 131 9.62 12.92 6.03
CA ALA A 131 8.74 13.05 4.85
C ALA A 131 9.53 13.31 3.57
N LYS A 132 10.66 14.00 3.69
CA LYS A 132 11.51 14.30 2.52
C LYS A 132 12.12 13.07 1.89
N GLN A 133 12.09 11.92 2.56
CA GLN A 133 12.59 10.68 1.99
C GLN A 133 11.56 10.00 1.07
N ALA A 134 10.29 10.40 1.14
CA ALA A 134 9.26 9.89 0.23
C ALA A 134 9.27 10.68 -1.07
N ASP A 135 8.85 10.03 -2.15
CA ASP A 135 8.74 10.70 -3.44
C ASP A 135 7.56 11.68 -3.45
N HIS A 136 6.49 11.34 -2.73
CA HIS A 136 5.30 12.18 -2.62
C HIS A 136 4.79 12.15 -1.19
N VAL A 137 4.11 13.22 -0.80
CA VAL A 137 3.43 13.32 0.51
C VAL A 137 1.99 13.69 0.25
N ILE A 138 1.06 12.91 0.84
CA ILE A 138 -0.37 13.16 0.71
C ILE A 138 -1.00 13.25 2.10
N ARG A 139 -2.16 13.89 2.18
CA ARG A 139 -2.90 13.99 3.43
C ARG A 139 -4.12 13.11 3.46
N THR A 140 -4.67 12.76 2.30
CA THR A 140 -5.81 11.83 2.18
C THR A 140 -5.49 10.79 1.13
N LEU A 141 -6.09 9.60 1.27
CA LEU A 141 -5.89 8.55 0.27
C LEU A 141 -6.44 8.94 -1.10
N ALA A 142 -7.47 9.78 -1.14
CA ALA A 142 -8.02 10.24 -2.42
C ALA A 142 -6.97 10.99 -3.25
N GLU A 143 -6.04 11.68 -2.62
CA GLU A 143 -4.96 12.38 -3.33
C GLU A 143 -4.06 11.42 -4.10
N LEU A 144 -3.98 10.14 -3.68
CA LEU A 144 -3.20 9.15 -4.40
C LEU A 144 -3.65 9.03 -5.86
N LEU A 145 -4.94 9.19 -6.11
CA LEU A 145 -5.50 9.07 -7.46
C LEU A 145 -5.04 10.19 -8.39
N THR A 146 -4.47 11.26 -7.86
CA THR A 146 -3.90 12.36 -8.66
C THR A 146 -2.42 12.11 -8.99
N ILE A 147 -1.79 11.14 -8.32
CA ILE A 147 -0.36 10.84 -8.45
C ILE A 147 -0.15 9.61 -9.31
N VAL A 148 -0.87 8.54 -9.00
CA VAL A 148 -0.77 7.30 -9.79
C VAL A 148 -1.54 7.49 -11.09
N ASP A 149 -1.01 6.97 -12.16
CA ASP A 149 -1.60 7.15 -13.50
C ASP A 149 -1.66 5.85 -14.28
#